data_96ad6e7e36a822963bdac8399d2ecfe2
#
_entry.id   96ad6e7e36a822963bdac8399d2ecfe2
#
_cell.length_a   1.000
_cell.length_b   1.000
_cell.length_c   1.000
_cell.angle_alpha   90.00
_cell.angle_beta   90.00
_cell.angle_gamma   90.00
#
_symmetry.space_group_name_H-M   'P 1'
#
loop_
_entity.id
_entity.type
_entity.pdbx_description
1 polymer ?
#
loop_
_entity_poly.entity_id
_entity_poly.type
_entity_poly.pdbx_seq_one_letter_code
_entity_poly.pdbx_strand_id
1 'polypeptide(L)'
;IHVAKVDVEELLQDAFALFKENAQKRAISFHIKSDLEGRLFPADRTYVETILMNLLSNAFKFTPDGGSISLSLWTEGDTYGFTVRDSGIGMSPEQLTRIFERFYQVDGQRKGTGIGLSLVKMLVEKHHGTITVASEPAQYTEFKVTLPADMAAFTEKECELPAHEVETSASLRELPVADEYFSGDASAIVAEELSDGDQIEASSEEERPTILLVDDNKEMVDYLKDNFRQNYVTLTAGNGEEALAIMKEHRVDIVLSDVMMPGIDGIKLCQLIKRNLQTCHIPVLL
;
A
#
# COMPACT_ATOMS: atom_id res chain seq x y z
N ILE A 1 1.84 -6.96 13.68
CA ILE A 1 1.40 -8.14 12.96
C ILE A 1 0.49 -8.97 13.85
N HIS A 2 -0.60 -9.50 13.30
CA HIS A 2 -1.57 -10.35 13.99
C HIS A 2 -1.74 -11.66 13.23
N VAL A 3 -0.96 -12.66 13.63
CA VAL A 3 -0.89 -13.93 12.92
C VAL A 3 -1.98 -14.87 13.40
N ALA A 4 -2.80 -15.34 12.46
CA ALA A 4 -3.83 -16.35 12.67
C ALA A 4 -3.72 -17.45 11.62
N LYS A 5 -4.52 -18.51 11.76
CA LYS A 5 -4.67 -19.53 10.72
C LYS A 5 -5.59 -18.99 9.62
N VAL A 6 -5.05 -18.72 8.45
CA VAL A 6 -5.74 -18.10 7.31
C VAL A 6 -5.77 -19.06 6.13
N ASP A 7 -6.91 -19.10 5.45
CA ASP A 7 -7.01 -19.72 4.12
C ASP A 7 -6.41 -18.76 3.09
N VAL A 8 -5.13 -18.96 2.79
CA VAL A 8 -4.40 -18.11 1.85
C VAL A 8 -4.86 -18.35 0.41
N GLU A 9 -5.40 -19.53 0.10
CA GLU A 9 -5.98 -19.80 -1.21
C GLU A 9 -7.23 -18.97 -1.45
N GLU A 10 -8.10 -18.83 -0.44
CA GLU A 10 -9.26 -17.93 -0.53
C GLU A 10 -8.83 -16.50 -0.86
N LEU A 11 -7.76 -15.98 -0.20
CA LEU A 11 -7.22 -14.66 -0.49
C LEU A 11 -6.73 -14.51 -1.94
N LEU A 12 -6.06 -15.54 -2.46
CA LEU A 12 -5.61 -15.55 -3.86
C LEU A 12 -6.79 -15.57 -4.83
N GLN A 13 -7.86 -16.31 -4.52
CA GLN A 13 -9.09 -16.39 -5.33
C GLN A 13 -9.82 -15.03 -5.32
N ASP A 14 -9.93 -14.38 -4.15
CA ASP A 14 -10.54 -13.06 -4.03
C ASP A 14 -9.76 -12.02 -4.83
N ALA A 15 -8.43 -12.00 -4.70
CA ALA A 15 -7.57 -11.13 -5.49
C ALA A 15 -7.70 -11.42 -7.00
N PHE A 16 -7.73 -12.69 -7.40
CA PHE A 16 -7.96 -13.09 -8.79
C PHE A 16 -9.29 -12.56 -9.34
N ALA A 17 -10.37 -12.67 -8.55
CA ALA A 17 -11.69 -12.21 -8.95
C ALA A 17 -11.72 -10.69 -9.21
N LEU A 18 -11.04 -9.89 -8.38
CA LEU A 18 -10.93 -8.44 -8.53
C LEU A 18 -10.27 -8.03 -9.85
N PHE A 19 -9.20 -8.72 -10.25
CA PHE A 19 -8.44 -8.36 -11.45
C PHE A 19 -8.98 -9.00 -12.75
N LYS A 20 -9.91 -9.95 -12.66
CA LYS A 20 -10.43 -10.72 -13.79
C LYS A 20 -11.06 -9.86 -14.88
N GLU A 21 -11.87 -8.87 -14.50
CA GLU A 21 -12.55 -7.98 -15.46
C GLU A 21 -11.51 -7.13 -16.23
N ASN A 22 -10.52 -6.58 -15.53
CA ASN A 22 -9.44 -5.82 -16.16
C ASN A 22 -8.60 -6.68 -17.09
N ALA A 23 -8.28 -7.92 -16.69
CA ALA A 23 -7.61 -8.88 -17.55
C ALA A 23 -8.38 -9.11 -18.86
N GLN A 24 -9.70 -9.28 -18.79
CA GLN A 24 -10.55 -9.46 -19.97
C GLN A 24 -10.55 -8.22 -20.87
N LYS A 25 -10.72 -7.02 -20.30
CA LYS A 25 -10.71 -5.74 -21.05
C LYS A 25 -9.41 -5.54 -21.83
N ARG A 26 -8.28 -5.96 -21.25
CA ARG A 26 -6.94 -5.81 -21.81
C ARG A 26 -6.43 -7.06 -22.57
N ALA A 27 -7.28 -8.07 -22.76
CA ALA A 27 -6.93 -9.35 -23.36
C ALA A 27 -5.70 -10.03 -22.70
N ILE A 28 -5.46 -9.77 -21.39
CA ILE A 28 -4.40 -10.40 -20.62
C ILE A 28 -4.83 -11.80 -20.20
N SER A 29 -3.97 -12.80 -20.46
CA SER A 29 -4.18 -14.18 -20.02
C SER A 29 -3.83 -14.29 -18.54
N PHE A 30 -4.85 -14.17 -17.66
CA PHE A 30 -4.65 -14.23 -16.22
C PHE A 30 -5.04 -15.59 -15.66
N HIS A 31 -4.12 -16.27 -14.97
CA HIS A 31 -4.28 -17.61 -14.44
C HIS A 31 -3.91 -17.69 -12.98
N ILE A 32 -4.69 -18.51 -12.24
CA ILE A 32 -4.35 -18.91 -10.87
C ILE A 32 -4.06 -20.41 -10.85
N LYS A 33 -3.07 -20.82 -10.09
CA LYS A 33 -2.69 -22.21 -9.87
C LYS A 33 -2.47 -22.46 -8.39
N SER A 34 -3.22 -23.39 -7.82
CA SER A 34 -3.06 -23.88 -6.45
C SER A 34 -3.43 -25.36 -6.38
N ASP A 35 -2.71 -26.11 -5.58
CA ASP A 35 -3.00 -27.51 -5.26
C ASP A 35 -3.23 -27.67 -3.73
N LEU A 36 -3.58 -26.59 -3.01
CA LEU A 36 -3.59 -26.51 -1.54
C LEU A 36 -4.98 -26.21 -0.95
N GLU A 37 -6.03 -26.61 -1.65
CA GLU A 37 -7.42 -26.33 -1.29
C GLU A 37 -7.73 -26.65 0.18
N GLY A 38 -8.31 -25.67 0.91
CA GLY A 38 -8.72 -25.79 2.31
C GLY A 38 -7.58 -25.87 3.31
N ARG A 39 -6.33 -25.63 2.93
CA ARG A 39 -5.18 -25.62 3.84
C ARG A 39 -4.99 -24.25 4.48
N LEU A 40 -4.96 -24.22 5.82
CA LEU A 40 -4.76 -23.01 6.60
C LEU A 40 -3.27 -22.81 6.90
N PHE A 41 -2.79 -21.57 6.74
CA PHE A 41 -1.41 -21.18 7.02
C PHE A 41 -1.35 -20.03 8.03
N PRO A 42 -0.27 -19.93 8.82
CA PRO A 42 -0.04 -18.78 9.69
C PRO A 42 0.13 -17.52 8.86
N ALA A 43 -0.74 -16.53 9.04
CA ALA A 43 -0.61 -15.24 8.34
C ALA A 43 -1.38 -14.13 9.07
N ASP A 44 -0.96 -12.91 8.86
CA ASP A 44 -1.80 -11.74 9.03
C ASP A 44 -2.57 -11.50 7.71
N ARG A 45 -3.89 -11.71 7.76
CA ARG A 45 -4.76 -11.63 6.57
C ARG A 45 -4.59 -10.30 5.84
N THR A 46 -4.67 -9.19 6.56
CA THR A 46 -4.58 -7.84 5.98
C THR A 46 -3.24 -7.58 5.31
N TYR A 47 -2.16 -8.08 5.91
CA TYR A 47 -0.84 -7.92 5.33
C TYR A 47 -0.65 -8.77 4.06
N VAL A 48 -1.14 -10.01 4.05
CA VAL A 48 -1.10 -10.86 2.84
C VAL A 48 -1.95 -10.26 1.72
N GLU A 49 -3.14 -9.75 2.02
CA GLU A 49 -3.98 -9.02 1.06
C GLU A 49 -3.23 -7.82 0.48
N THR A 50 -2.61 -7.00 1.32
CA THR A 50 -1.82 -5.83 0.90
C THR A 50 -0.65 -6.22 -0.01
N ILE A 51 0.08 -7.31 0.33
CA ILE A 51 1.18 -7.83 -0.49
C ILE A 51 0.66 -8.26 -1.87
N LEU A 52 -0.41 -9.06 -1.92
CA LEU A 52 -1.02 -9.55 -3.16
C LEU A 52 -1.47 -8.40 -4.06
N MET A 53 -2.18 -7.42 -3.50
CA MET A 53 -2.69 -6.26 -4.25
C MET A 53 -1.55 -5.44 -4.85
N ASN A 54 -0.47 -5.18 -4.11
CA ASN A 54 0.69 -4.46 -4.63
C ASN A 54 1.39 -5.21 -5.76
N LEU A 55 1.62 -6.52 -5.60
CA LEU A 55 2.30 -7.32 -6.62
C LEU A 55 1.45 -7.48 -7.88
N LEU A 56 0.14 -7.75 -7.74
CA LEU A 56 -0.77 -7.86 -8.88
C LEU A 56 -0.95 -6.52 -9.60
N SER A 57 -1.13 -5.41 -8.86
CA SER A 57 -1.21 -4.08 -9.46
C SER A 57 0.03 -3.77 -10.31
N ASN A 58 1.23 -4.07 -9.80
CA ASN A 58 2.46 -3.93 -10.57
C ASN A 58 2.48 -4.85 -11.81
N ALA A 59 2.10 -6.12 -11.68
CA ALA A 59 2.04 -7.05 -12.80
C ALA A 59 1.11 -6.52 -13.90
N PHE A 60 -0.11 -6.08 -13.55
CA PHE A 60 -1.05 -5.51 -14.50
C PHE A 60 -0.56 -4.19 -15.12
N LYS A 61 0.08 -3.34 -14.33
CA LYS A 61 0.61 -2.06 -14.79
C LYS A 61 1.70 -2.21 -15.85
N PHE A 62 2.59 -3.19 -15.69
CA PHE A 62 3.75 -3.35 -16.55
C PHE A 62 3.60 -4.42 -17.64
N THR A 63 2.51 -5.19 -17.63
CA THR A 63 2.17 -6.13 -18.71
C THR A 63 1.43 -5.41 -19.83
N PRO A 64 1.88 -5.53 -21.09
CA PRO A 64 1.14 -4.99 -22.24
C PRO A 64 -0.15 -5.77 -22.48
N ASP A 65 -1.09 -5.14 -23.21
CA ASP A 65 -2.31 -5.81 -23.64
C ASP A 65 -2.00 -7.06 -24.47
N GLY A 66 -2.73 -8.13 -24.24
CA GLY A 66 -2.48 -9.45 -24.83
C GLY A 66 -1.37 -10.27 -24.14
N GLY A 67 -0.75 -9.72 -23.07
CA GLY A 67 0.25 -10.44 -22.29
C GLY A 67 -0.32 -11.53 -21.37
N SER A 68 0.49 -12.02 -20.44
CA SER A 68 0.09 -13.07 -19.49
C SER A 68 0.52 -12.73 -18.06
N ILE A 69 -0.32 -13.07 -17.09
CA ILE A 69 -0.03 -12.97 -15.65
C ILE A 69 -0.43 -14.31 -15.01
N SER A 70 0.41 -14.84 -14.14
CA SER A 70 0.11 -16.06 -13.37
C SER A 70 0.33 -15.81 -11.89
N LEU A 71 -0.63 -16.27 -11.08
CA LEU A 71 -0.59 -16.29 -9.64
C LEU A 71 -0.56 -17.75 -9.19
N SER A 72 0.42 -18.18 -8.40
CA SER A 72 0.51 -19.55 -7.91
C SER A 72 0.78 -19.61 -6.42
N LEU A 73 0.10 -20.54 -5.73
CA LEU A 73 0.31 -20.89 -4.33
C LEU A 73 1.05 -22.23 -4.28
N TRP A 74 2.06 -22.33 -3.40
CA TRP A 74 2.90 -23.53 -3.28
C TRP A 74 3.35 -23.75 -1.84
N THR A 75 3.78 -24.97 -1.52
CA THR A 75 4.43 -25.33 -0.25
C THR A 75 5.74 -26.05 -0.53
N GLU A 76 6.75 -25.80 0.31
CA GLU A 76 8.06 -26.44 0.22
C GLU A 76 8.64 -26.61 1.64
N GLY A 77 8.71 -27.86 2.11
CA GLY A 77 9.15 -28.16 3.49
C GLY A 77 8.29 -27.45 4.54
N ASP A 78 8.95 -26.68 5.41
CA ASP A 78 8.31 -25.92 6.49
C ASP A 78 7.89 -24.50 6.06
N THR A 79 7.82 -24.25 4.76
CA THR A 79 7.41 -22.96 4.21
C THR A 79 6.26 -23.12 3.22
N TYR A 80 5.50 -22.05 3.06
CA TYR A 80 4.57 -21.87 1.98
C TYR A 80 4.83 -20.51 1.32
N GLY A 81 4.24 -20.30 0.17
CA GLY A 81 4.38 -19.02 -0.47
C GLY A 81 3.55 -18.90 -1.72
N PHE A 82 3.60 -17.71 -2.31
CA PHE A 82 2.96 -17.45 -3.58
C PHE A 82 3.91 -16.74 -4.54
N THR A 83 3.64 -16.93 -5.81
CA THR A 83 4.44 -16.37 -6.91
C THR A 83 3.52 -15.58 -7.82
N VAL A 84 3.89 -14.34 -8.12
CA VAL A 84 3.27 -13.50 -9.15
C VAL A 84 4.26 -13.36 -10.29
N ARG A 85 3.90 -13.85 -11.47
CA ARG A 85 4.73 -13.76 -12.67
C ARG A 85 3.96 -13.07 -13.78
N ASP A 86 4.59 -12.13 -14.44
CA ASP A 86 4.05 -11.39 -15.58
C ASP A 86 4.98 -11.47 -16.80
N SER A 87 4.42 -11.30 -17.98
CA SER A 87 5.14 -11.21 -19.25
C SER A 87 5.35 -9.75 -19.69
N GLY A 88 5.61 -8.88 -18.73
CA GLY A 88 5.76 -7.45 -18.95
C GLY A 88 7.11 -7.02 -19.50
N ILE A 89 7.40 -5.75 -19.29
CA ILE A 89 8.64 -5.12 -19.79
C ILE A 89 9.92 -5.68 -19.16
N GLY A 90 9.82 -6.40 -18.04
CA GLY A 90 10.97 -6.89 -17.29
C GLY A 90 11.83 -5.76 -16.71
N MET A 91 12.94 -6.15 -16.08
CA MET A 91 13.87 -5.25 -15.41
C MET A 91 15.32 -5.62 -15.70
N SER A 92 16.20 -4.61 -15.78
CA SER A 92 17.65 -4.82 -15.88
C SER A 92 18.25 -5.27 -14.54
N PRO A 93 19.45 -5.88 -14.54
CA PRO A 93 20.15 -6.26 -13.31
C PRO A 93 20.36 -5.07 -12.35
N GLU A 94 20.64 -3.89 -12.87
CA GLU A 94 20.83 -2.67 -12.07
C GLU A 94 19.52 -2.26 -11.40
N GLN A 95 18.39 -2.34 -12.11
CA GLN A 95 17.08 -2.03 -11.56
C GLN A 95 16.69 -3.01 -10.44
N LEU A 96 16.97 -4.32 -10.63
CA LEU A 96 16.68 -5.37 -9.64
C LEU A 96 17.34 -5.12 -8.28
N THR A 97 18.49 -4.47 -8.24
CA THR A 97 19.16 -4.14 -6.97
C THR A 97 18.44 -3.07 -6.17
N ARG A 98 17.62 -2.25 -6.82
CA ARG A 98 17.05 -1.03 -6.26
C ARG A 98 15.52 -1.06 -6.11
N ILE A 99 14.82 -2.01 -6.70
CA ILE A 99 13.34 -2.02 -6.75
C ILE A 99 12.65 -2.03 -5.37
N PHE A 100 13.37 -2.42 -4.32
CA PHE A 100 12.88 -2.40 -2.94
C PHE A 100 13.29 -1.14 -2.17
N GLU A 101 14.06 -0.22 -2.80
CA GLU A 101 14.32 1.10 -2.23
C GLU A 101 13.05 1.95 -2.27
N ARG A 102 12.81 2.72 -1.21
CA ARG A 102 11.66 3.66 -1.17
C ARG A 102 11.82 4.71 -2.27
N PHE A 103 10.71 5.06 -2.91
CA PHE A 103 10.63 6.06 -3.99
C PHE A 103 11.39 5.72 -5.27
N TYR A 104 11.99 4.54 -5.36
CA TYR A 104 12.64 4.12 -6.59
C TYR A 104 11.62 3.80 -7.66
N GLN A 105 11.79 4.37 -8.84
CA GLN A 105 10.97 4.15 -10.04
C GLN A 105 11.88 3.84 -11.24
N VAL A 106 11.48 2.88 -12.04
CA VAL A 106 12.15 2.57 -13.30
C VAL A 106 11.72 3.62 -14.33
N ASP A 107 12.70 4.38 -14.85
CA ASP A 107 12.57 5.36 -15.94
C ASP A 107 11.44 6.38 -15.77
N GLY A 108 11.65 7.44 -14.96
CA GLY A 108 10.99 8.77 -15.07
C GLY A 108 9.53 8.86 -15.53
N GLN A 109 8.88 7.75 -15.86
CA GLN A 109 7.46 7.68 -16.16
C GLN A 109 6.71 7.72 -14.83
N ARG A 110 6.06 8.83 -14.56
CA ARG A 110 5.27 9.16 -13.36
C ARG A 110 4.06 8.24 -13.16
N LYS A 111 4.26 6.93 -13.12
CA LYS A 111 3.18 5.97 -12.85
C LYS A 111 3.45 5.24 -11.52
N GLY A 112 3.11 5.87 -10.40
CA GLY A 112 3.15 5.29 -9.07
C GLY A 112 4.03 6.07 -8.08
N THR A 113 3.94 5.74 -6.79
CA THR A 113 4.63 6.44 -5.70
C THR A 113 6.04 5.90 -5.43
N GLY A 114 6.41 4.72 -5.95
CA GLY A 114 7.66 4.03 -5.62
C GLY A 114 7.71 3.45 -4.20
N ILE A 115 6.56 3.35 -3.52
CA ILE A 115 6.45 2.85 -2.13
C ILE A 115 5.99 1.38 -2.10
N GLY A 116 5.23 0.92 -3.08
CA GLY A 116 4.57 -0.38 -3.05
C GLY A 116 5.50 -1.57 -2.78
N LEU A 117 6.62 -1.69 -3.49
CA LEU A 117 7.55 -2.81 -3.32
C LEU A 117 8.36 -2.74 -2.02
N SER A 118 8.72 -1.55 -1.55
CA SER A 118 9.36 -1.39 -0.24
C SER A 118 8.41 -1.76 0.91
N LEU A 119 7.12 -1.42 0.78
CA LEU A 119 6.06 -1.86 1.71
C LEU A 119 5.92 -3.39 1.67
N VAL A 120 5.83 -4.00 0.49
CA VAL A 120 5.75 -5.46 0.33
C VAL A 120 6.91 -6.14 1.07
N LYS A 121 8.15 -5.69 0.84
CA LYS A 121 9.33 -6.25 1.52
C LYS A 121 9.20 -6.15 3.04
N MET A 122 8.81 -5.01 3.58
CA MET A 122 8.62 -4.80 5.02
C MET A 122 7.53 -5.73 5.59
N LEU A 123 6.39 -5.90 4.90
CA LEU A 123 5.31 -6.76 5.37
C LEU A 123 5.71 -8.24 5.34
N VAL A 124 6.46 -8.67 4.33
CA VAL A 124 7.01 -10.03 4.24
C VAL A 124 8.04 -10.28 5.34
N GLU A 125 8.95 -9.34 5.61
CA GLU A 125 9.92 -9.43 6.70
C GLU A 125 9.24 -9.50 8.08
N LYS A 126 8.13 -8.77 8.27
CA LYS A 126 7.31 -8.87 9.50
C LYS A 126 6.64 -10.24 9.67
N HIS A 127 6.42 -10.99 8.60
CA HIS A 127 5.99 -12.39 8.66
C HIS A 127 7.15 -13.38 8.82
N HIS A 128 8.36 -12.92 9.15
CA HIS A 128 9.57 -13.75 9.18
C HIS A 128 9.85 -14.45 7.85
N GLY A 129 9.33 -13.89 6.76
CA GLY A 129 9.42 -14.41 5.40
C GLY A 129 10.52 -13.75 4.57
N THR A 130 10.57 -14.13 3.31
CA THR A 130 11.48 -13.57 2.31
C THR A 130 10.74 -13.28 1.00
N ILE A 131 11.15 -12.23 0.31
CA ILE A 131 10.73 -11.96 -1.05
C ILE A 131 11.93 -11.96 -1.98
N THR A 132 11.80 -12.67 -3.09
CA THR A 132 12.80 -12.68 -4.16
C THR A 132 12.18 -12.24 -5.47
N VAL A 133 13.02 -11.76 -6.38
CA VAL A 133 12.61 -11.32 -7.70
C VAL A 133 13.53 -11.90 -8.74
N ALA A 134 12.95 -12.42 -9.82
CA ALA A 134 13.64 -12.81 -11.05
C ALA A 134 13.00 -12.04 -12.20
N SER A 135 13.81 -11.46 -13.07
CA SER A 135 13.29 -10.70 -14.22
C SER A 135 14.28 -10.69 -15.35
N GLU A 136 13.77 -10.64 -16.56
CA GLU A 136 14.55 -10.51 -17.78
C GLU A 136 13.91 -9.41 -18.66
N PRO A 137 14.69 -8.41 -19.11
CA PRO A 137 14.16 -7.30 -19.91
C PRO A 137 13.36 -7.78 -21.12
N ALA A 138 12.18 -7.19 -21.33
CA ALA A 138 11.22 -7.49 -22.39
C ALA A 138 10.71 -8.95 -22.42
N GLN A 139 10.84 -9.70 -21.33
CA GLN A 139 10.36 -11.07 -21.27
C GLN A 139 9.42 -11.32 -20.09
N TYR A 140 9.88 -11.08 -18.84
CA TYR A 140 9.06 -11.34 -17.66
C TYR A 140 9.59 -10.66 -16.40
N THR A 141 8.69 -10.55 -15.40
CA THR A 141 9.04 -10.35 -13.99
C THR A 141 8.35 -11.41 -13.15
N GLU A 142 9.05 -11.95 -12.17
CA GLU A 142 8.54 -12.94 -11.23
C GLU A 142 8.92 -12.56 -9.82
N PHE A 143 7.92 -12.29 -8.97
CA PHE A 143 8.08 -12.12 -7.53
C PHE A 143 7.69 -13.40 -6.82
N LYS A 144 8.57 -13.93 -5.97
CA LYS A 144 8.31 -15.09 -5.13
C LYS A 144 8.35 -14.66 -3.66
N VAL A 145 7.22 -14.79 -2.96
CA VAL A 145 7.08 -14.57 -1.53
C VAL A 145 7.10 -15.93 -0.84
N THR A 146 7.91 -16.05 0.21
CA THR A 146 8.06 -17.28 1.02
C THR A 146 7.78 -16.92 2.48
N LEU A 147 6.89 -17.66 3.13
CA LEU A 147 6.46 -17.45 4.51
C LEU A 147 6.56 -18.77 5.31
N PRO A 148 6.75 -18.72 6.64
CA PRO A 148 6.74 -19.90 7.50
C PRO A 148 5.37 -20.60 7.48
N ALA A 149 5.36 -21.94 7.38
CA ALA A 149 4.13 -22.73 7.41
C ALA A 149 3.70 -23.17 8.81
N ASP A 150 4.52 -22.96 9.84
CA ASP A 150 4.25 -23.33 11.22
C ASP A 150 4.03 -22.09 12.10
N MET A 151 2.98 -22.14 12.93
CA MET A 151 2.71 -21.13 13.97
C MET A 151 3.85 -20.99 14.97
N ALA A 152 4.66 -22.03 15.19
CA ALA A 152 5.83 -22.00 16.07
C ALA A 152 6.92 -21.00 15.64
N ALA A 153 6.88 -20.52 14.40
CA ALA A 153 7.77 -19.46 13.90
C ALA A 153 7.43 -18.07 14.47
N PHE A 154 6.27 -17.92 15.11
CA PHE A 154 5.76 -16.64 15.62
C PHE A 154 5.70 -16.63 17.13
N THR A 155 5.90 -15.46 17.75
CA THR A 155 5.78 -15.26 19.19
C THR A 155 4.32 -15.18 19.63
N GLU A 156 4.05 -15.42 20.92
CA GLU A 156 2.69 -15.29 21.48
C GLU A 156 2.10 -13.89 21.24
N LYS A 157 2.90 -12.82 21.30
CA LYS A 157 2.46 -11.44 21.04
C LYS A 157 2.03 -11.20 19.60
N GLU A 158 2.62 -11.91 18.64
CA GLU A 158 2.27 -11.82 17.23
C GLU A 158 1.00 -12.62 16.92
N CYS A 159 0.60 -13.52 17.81
CA CYS A 159 -0.62 -14.34 17.70
C CYS A 159 -1.79 -13.80 18.56
N GLU A 160 -1.55 -12.81 19.44
CA GLU A 160 -2.60 -12.20 20.25
C GLU A 160 -3.45 -11.25 19.40
N LEU A 161 -4.77 -11.48 19.38
CA LEU A 161 -5.72 -10.53 18.82
C LEU A 161 -5.77 -9.27 19.70
N PRO A 162 -5.73 -8.05 19.16
CA PRO A 162 -5.98 -6.86 19.95
C PRO A 162 -7.39 -6.92 20.52
N ALA A 163 -7.53 -6.59 21.82
CA ALA A 163 -8.77 -6.72 22.59
C ALA A 163 -9.97 -5.89 22.06
N HIS A 164 -9.90 -5.32 20.86
CA HIS A 164 -10.87 -4.38 20.30
C HIS A 164 -11.15 -4.50 18.80
N GLU A 165 -10.92 -5.66 18.18
CA GLU A 165 -11.35 -5.88 16.78
C GLU A 165 -12.20 -7.14 16.65
N VAL A 166 -13.38 -7.10 17.29
CA VAL A 166 -14.56 -7.84 16.81
C VAL A 166 -15.39 -6.81 16.04
N GLU A 167 -15.46 -6.98 14.74
CA GLU A 167 -16.19 -6.23 13.70
C GLU A 167 -15.29 -5.33 12.83
N THR A 168 -14.96 -5.89 11.77
CA THR A 168 -14.93 -5.55 10.34
C THR A 168 -13.72 -6.18 9.66
N SER A 169 -13.85 -7.46 9.31
CA SER A 169 -13.15 -7.95 8.13
C SER A 169 -13.80 -7.27 6.92
N ALA A 170 -13.30 -6.06 6.57
CA ALA A 170 -13.53 -5.53 5.25
C ALA A 170 -12.84 -6.51 4.29
N SER A 171 -13.64 -7.45 3.76
CA SER A 171 -13.21 -8.36 2.70
C SER A 171 -12.73 -7.52 1.52
N LEU A 172 -11.78 -8.02 0.74
CA LEU A 172 -11.40 -7.45 -0.56
C LEU A 172 -12.61 -7.06 -1.44
N ARG A 173 -13.80 -7.62 -1.13
CA ARG A 173 -15.08 -7.31 -1.78
C ARG A 173 -15.65 -5.92 -1.45
N GLU A 174 -15.17 -5.25 -0.39
CA GLU A 174 -15.62 -3.91 0.04
C GLU A 174 -14.63 -2.80 -0.36
N LEU A 175 -13.52 -3.14 -1.01
CA LEU A 175 -12.61 -2.16 -1.58
C LEU A 175 -13.28 -1.49 -2.80
N PRO A 176 -13.13 -0.16 -2.97
CA PRO A 176 -13.63 0.54 -4.17
C PRO A 176 -13.12 -0.16 -5.43
N VAL A 177 -13.98 -0.21 -6.43
CA VAL A 177 -13.82 -0.97 -7.68
C VAL A 177 -12.41 -0.81 -8.25
N ALA A 178 -11.85 -1.92 -8.71
CA ALA A 178 -10.48 -2.07 -9.23
C ALA A 178 -10.02 -0.98 -10.22
N ASP A 179 -10.90 -0.20 -10.81
CA ASP A 179 -10.58 0.90 -11.72
C ASP A 179 -9.72 2.01 -11.08
N GLU A 180 -9.82 2.24 -9.76
CA GLU A 180 -8.97 3.22 -9.03
C GLU A 180 -7.52 2.74 -8.84
N TYR A 181 -7.30 1.42 -8.75
CA TYR A 181 -5.94 0.86 -8.69
C TYR A 181 -5.22 0.85 -10.04
N PHE A 182 -5.97 0.98 -11.15
CA PHE A 182 -5.42 0.92 -12.52
C PHE A 182 -5.10 2.28 -13.12
N SER A 183 -5.80 3.32 -12.71
CA SER A 183 -5.51 4.69 -13.07
C SER A 183 -4.40 5.23 -12.17
N GLY A 184 -3.17 5.03 -12.40
CA GLY A 184 -2.03 5.47 -11.58
C GLY A 184 -1.98 6.97 -11.20
N ASP A 185 -3.13 7.54 -10.88
CA ASP A 185 -3.36 8.94 -10.56
C ASP A 185 -4.35 9.06 -9.38
N ALA A 186 -3.88 8.74 -8.17
CA ALA A 186 -4.56 9.21 -6.97
C ALA A 186 -4.63 10.77 -6.91
N SER A 187 -3.88 11.46 -7.79
CA SER A 187 -3.98 12.91 -7.99
C SER A 187 -5.06 13.33 -8.99
N ALA A 188 -5.60 12.41 -9.82
CA ALA A 188 -6.65 12.74 -10.80
C ALA A 188 -8.03 12.82 -10.15
N ILE A 189 -8.31 12.06 -9.10
CA ILE A 189 -9.62 12.07 -8.41
C ILE A 189 -9.88 13.41 -7.72
N VAL A 190 -8.82 14.08 -7.24
CA VAL A 190 -8.95 15.43 -6.66
C VAL A 190 -9.06 16.52 -7.74
N ALA A 191 -8.61 16.24 -8.97
CA ALA A 191 -8.61 17.22 -10.05
C ALA A 191 -9.91 17.22 -10.89
N GLU A 192 -10.65 16.11 -10.95
CA GLU A 192 -11.88 16.02 -11.75
C GLU A 192 -13.12 16.59 -11.05
N GLU A 193 -13.18 16.59 -9.71
CA GLU A 193 -14.23 17.28 -8.98
C GLU A 193 -14.01 18.81 -8.85
N LEU A 194 -12.84 19.33 -9.25
CA LEU A 194 -12.53 20.75 -9.22
C LEU A 194 -12.56 21.43 -10.60
N SER A 195 -12.96 20.72 -11.67
CA SER A 195 -12.95 21.26 -13.03
C SER A 195 -14.26 21.88 -13.52
N ASP A 196 -15.28 22.04 -12.66
CA ASP A 196 -16.45 22.84 -13.00
C ASP A 196 -16.36 24.24 -12.35
N GLY A 197 -15.78 25.12 -13.11
CA GLY A 197 -15.99 26.55 -13.12
C GLY A 197 -15.76 27.31 -11.83
N ASP A 198 -14.52 27.75 -11.60
CA ASP A 198 -14.26 29.17 -11.35
C ASP A 198 -12.74 29.40 -11.44
N GLN A 199 -12.35 30.33 -12.31
CA GLN A 199 -11.00 30.88 -12.29
C GLN A 199 -10.84 31.63 -10.96
N ILE A 200 -10.26 30.94 -9.95
CA ILE A 200 -9.85 31.58 -8.72
C ILE A 200 -8.57 32.35 -9.04
N GLU A 201 -8.72 33.67 -9.21
CA GLU A 201 -7.61 34.62 -9.16
C GLU A 201 -6.76 34.33 -7.91
N ALA A 202 -5.44 34.43 -8.03
CA ALA A 202 -4.47 34.18 -6.97
C ALA A 202 -4.88 34.91 -5.66
N SER A 203 -5.50 34.15 -4.77
CA SER A 203 -5.82 34.62 -3.42
C SER A 203 -4.52 34.76 -2.61
N SER A 204 -4.46 35.80 -1.77
CA SER A 204 -3.35 36.07 -0.85
C SER A 204 -3.01 34.83 0.00
N GLU A 205 -1.76 34.66 0.43
CA GLU A 205 -1.30 33.51 1.25
C GLU A 205 -2.14 33.26 2.51
N GLU A 206 -2.91 34.25 2.98
CA GLU A 206 -3.78 34.16 4.17
C GLU A 206 -5.09 33.37 3.96
N GLU A 207 -5.48 33.02 2.73
CA GLU A 207 -6.74 32.30 2.43
C GLU A 207 -6.56 30.82 2.10
N ARG A 208 -5.29 30.31 2.01
CA ARG A 208 -5.06 28.90 1.70
C ARG A 208 -5.23 28.01 2.94
N PRO A 209 -5.91 26.85 2.84
CA PRO A 209 -6.04 25.93 3.96
C PRO A 209 -4.67 25.38 4.38
N THR A 210 -4.53 25.09 5.68
CA THR A 210 -3.28 24.58 6.26
C THR A 210 -3.32 23.08 6.41
N ILE A 211 -2.36 22.39 5.77
CA ILE A 211 -2.13 20.95 5.90
C ILE A 211 -0.93 20.66 6.80
N LEU A 212 -1.11 19.76 7.76
CA LEU A 212 -0.03 19.23 8.60
C LEU A 212 0.41 17.87 8.07
N LEU A 213 1.65 17.78 7.62
CA LEU A 213 2.29 16.56 7.11
C LEU A 213 3.11 15.92 8.24
N VAL A 214 2.82 14.67 8.57
CA VAL A 214 3.44 13.96 9.70
C VAL A 214 4.05 12.66 9.22
N ASP A 215 5.38 12.58 9.18
CA ASP A 215 6.12 11.41 8.74
C ASP A 215 7.53 11.45 9.36
N ASP A 216 8.06 10.32 9.83
CA ASP A 216 9.43 10.24 10.38
C ASP A 216 10.50 10.26 9.27
N ASN A 217 10.10 10.09 8.02
CA ASN A 217 10.96 10.18 6.85
C ASN A 217 10.95 11.59 6.25
N LYS A 218 12.05 12.33 6.45
CA LYS A 218 12.21 13.69 5.93
C LYS A 218 12.07 13.79 4.41
N GLU A 219 12.54 12.79 3.66
CA GLU A 219 12.45 12.80 2.20
C GLU A 219 10.99 12.72 1.74
N MET A 220 10.14 11.95 2.46
CA MET A 220 8.69 11.91 2.21
C MET A 220 8.04 13.25 2.53
N VAL A 221 8.35 13.82 3.69
CA VAL A 221 7.84 15.13 4.09
C VAL A 221 8.18 16.20 3.05
N ASP A 222 9.43 16.23 2.57
CA ASP A 222 9.87 17.19 1.56
C ASP A 222 9.16 16.98 0.21
N TYR A 223 8.97 15.73 -0.20
CA TYR A 223 8.22 15.38 -1.41
C TYR A 223 6.75 15.83 -1.31
N LEU A 224 6.06 15.52 -0.22
CA LEU A 224 4.68 15.93 0.01
C LEU A 224 4.55 17.45 0.07
N LYS A 225 5.46 18.12 0.78
CA LYS A 225 5.50 19.58 0.86
C LYS A 225 5.60 20.23 -0.51
N ASP A 226 6.46 19.71 -1.40
CA ASP A 226 6.61 20.22 -2.77
C ASP A 226 5.33 20.03 -3.61
N ASN A 227 4.58 18.96 -3.38
CA ASN A 227 3.33 18.72 -4.09
C ASN A 227 2.17 19.58 -3.56
N PHE A 228 2.12 19.83 -2.26
CA PHE A 228 0.99 20.57 -1.66
C PHE A 228 1.19 22.08 -1.56
N ARG A 229 2.43 22.61 -1.67
CA ARG A 229 2.75 24.02 -1.48
C ARG A 229 2.01 25.00 -2.40
N GLN A 230 1.49 24.54 -3.54
CA GLN A 230 0.75 25.40 -4.46
C GLN A 230 -0.66 25.71 -3.93
N ASN A 231 -1.31 24.75 -3.26
CA ASN A 231 -2.70 24.83 -2.86
C ASN A 231 -2.90 25.00 -1.35
N TYR A 232 -1.88 24.65 -0.54
CA TYR A 232 -1.93 24.63 0.92
C TYR A 232 -0.77 25.37 1.55
N VAL A 233 -1.00 25.92 2.75
CA VAL A 233 0.06 26.24 3.70
C VAL A 233 0.50 24.93 4.35
N THR A 234 1.77 24.53 4.21
CA THR A 234 2.26 23.24 4.67
C THR A 234 3.03 23.39 5.99
N LEU A 235 2.58 22.69 7.03
CA LEU A 235 3.31 22.46 8.28
C LEU A 235 3.83 21.02 8.28
N THR A 236 4.94 20.77 8.99
CA THR A 236 5.59 19.46 8.97
C THR A 236 5.96 19.02 10.39
N ALA A 237 5.80 17.72 10.69
CA ALA A 237 6.20 17.09 11.94
C ALA A 237 6.86 15.74 11.67
N GLY A 238 7.90 15.40 12.41
CA GLY A 238 8.62 14.12 12.28
C GLY A 238 8.05 12.99 13.14
N ASN A 239 7.03 13.26 13.96
CA ASN A 239 6.36 12.27 14.83
C ASN A 239 5.06 12.84 15.38
N GLY A 240 4.24 11.96 16.01
CA GLY A 240 2.93 12.36 16.55
C GLY A 240 2.98 13.35 17.71
N GLU A 241 4.06 13.39 18.51
CA GLU A 241 4.21 14.33 19.62
C GLU A 241 4.44 15.74 19.10
N GLU A 242 5.31 15.87 18.11
CA GLU A 242 5.59 17.13 17.41
C GLU A 242 4.35 17.64 16.68
N ALA A 243 3.58 16.75 16.04
CA ALA A 243 2.32 17.08 15.39
C ALA A 243 1.32 17.69 16.37
N LEU A 244 1.14 17.08 17.56
CA LEU A 244 0.25 17.60 18.61
C LEU A 244 0.74 18.94 19.18
N ALA A 245 2.04 19.19 19.22
CA ALA A 245 2.60 20.47 19.64
C ALA A 245 2.28 21.57 18.60
N ILE A 246 2.49 21.29 17.32
CA ILE A 246 2.19 22.21 16.21
C ILE A 246 0.70 22.57 16.18
N MET A 247 -0.19 21.60 16.36
CA MET A 247 -1.65 21.80 16.38
C MET A 247 -2.14 22.67 17.55
N LYS A 248 -1.33 22.87 18.61
CA LYS A 248 -1.65 23.80 19.71
C LYS A 248 -1.31 25.24 19.37
N GLU A 249 -0.31 25.45 18.51
CA GLU A 249 0.23 26.78 18.19
C GLU A 249 -0.29 27.31 16.86
N HIS A 250 -0.68 26.41 15.96
CA HIS A 250 -1.12 26.73 14.60
C HIS A 250 -2.50 26.17 14.30
N ARG A 251 -3.27 26.92 13.52
CA ARG A 251 -4.51 26.39 12.95
C ARG A 251 -4.16 25.38 11.86
N VAL A 252 -4.73 24.19 11.97
CA VAL A 252 -4.58 23.10 11.00
C VAL A 252 -5.98 22.74 10.48
N ASP A 253 -6.15 22.71 9.17
CA ASP A 253 -7.42 22.38 8.54
C ASP A 253 -7.50 20.91 8.13
N ILE A 254 -6.34 20.25 7.88
CA ILE A 254 -6.25 18.82 7.55
C ILE A 254 -4.91 18.24 8.03
N VAL A 255 -4.91 16.98 8.47
CA VAL A 255 -3.71 16.24 8.85
C VAL A 255 -3.51 15.06 7.90
N LEU A 256 -2.33 14.94 7.33
CA LEU A 256 -1.87 13.77 6.58
C LEU A 256 -0.72 13.14 7.35
N SER A 257 -0.90 11.90 7.84
CA SER A 257 0.07 11.24 8.72
C SER A 257 0.45 9.87 8.18
N ASP A 258 1.74 9.52 8.28
CA ASP A 258 2.11 8.11 8.20
C ASP A 258 1.52 7.34 9.39
N VAL A 259 1.17 6.08 9.14
CA VAL A 259 0.65 5.16 10.15
C VAL A 259 1.76 4.70 11.09
N MET A 260 2.97 4.44 10.55
CA MET A 260 4.05 3.75 11.27
C MET A 260 5.19 4.70 11.65
N MET A 261 5.03 5.42 12.73
CA MET A 261 6.03 6.33 13.28
C MET A 261 6.49 5.91 14.68
N PRO A 262 7.76 6.23 15.06
CA PRO A 262 8.23 6.02 16.44
C PRO A 262 7.47 6.89 17.44
N GLY A 263 7.21 6.35 18.64
CA GLY A 263 6.52 7.03 19.72
C GLY A 263 4.99 7.00 19.56
N ILE A 264 4.37 8.13 19.22
CA ILE A 264 2.95 8.21 18.88
C ILE A 264 2.81 7.88 17.39
N ASP A 265 2.27 6.69 17.08
CA ASP A 265 1.94 6.29 15.71
C ASP A 265 0.73 7.07 15.14
N GLY A 266 0.52 6.99 13.81
CA GLY A 266 -0.54 7.73 13.13
C GLY A 266 -1.94 7.39 13.61
N ILE A 267 -2.21 6.13 13.97
CA ILE A 267 -3.51 5.69 14.49
C ILE A 267 -3.78 6.34 15.84
N LYS A 268 -2.78 6.29 16.73
CA LYS A 268 -2.87 6.89 18.05
C LYS A 268 -2.95 8.42 17.97
N LEU A 269 -2.22 9.04 17.04
CA LEU A 269 -2.33 10.47 16.74
C LEU A 269 -3.75 10.81 16.30
N CYS A 270 -4.34 10.07 15.36
CA CYS A 270 -5.71 10.23 14.91
C CYS A 270 -6.69 10.14 16.09
N GLN A 271 -6.56 9.12 16.96
CA GLN A 271 -7.40 8.96 18.14
C GLN A 271 -7.29 10.16 19.11
N LEU A 272 -6.09 10.69 19.34
CA LEU A 272 -5.88 11.84 20.20
C LEU A 272 -6.50 13.11 19.63
N ILE A 273 -6.35 13.35 18.32
CA ILE A 273 -6.98 14.46 17.60
C ILE A 273 -8.51 14.38 17.71
N LYS A 274 -9.09 13.18 17.46
CA LYS A 274 -10.54 12.96 17.46
C LYS A 274 -11.17 12.99 18.86
N ARG A 275 -10.42 12.73 19.92
CA ARG A 275 -10.89 12.82 21.32
C ARG A 275 -10.86 14.24 21.87
N ASN A 276 -10.14 15.15 21.29
CA ASN A 276 -10.06 16.55 21.73
C ASN A 276 -11.15 17.39 21.06
N LEU A 277 -12.03 18.01 21.83
CA LEU A 277 -13.16 18.83 21.35
C LEU A 277 -12.72 19.97 20.42
N GLN A 278 -11.51 20.50 20.57
CA GLN A 278 -10.98 21.58 19.73
C GLN A 278 -10.48 21.10 18.36
N THR A 279 -10.13 19.82 18.22
CA THR A 279 -9.51 19.28 17.00
C THR A 279 -10.28 18.11 16.39
N CYS A 280 -11.36 17.62 17.02
CA CYS A 280 -12.12 16.45 16.57
C CYS A 280 -12.73 16.63 15.17
N HIS A 281 -12.99 17.87 14.74
CA HIS A 281 -13.52 18.21 13.41
C HIS A 281 -12.48 18.14 12.30
N ILE A 282 -11.17 18.19 12.62
CA ILE A 282 -10.09 18.20 11.63
C ILE A 282 -10.01 16.82 10.98
N PRO A 283 -10.12 16.69 9.64
CA PRO A 283 -9.91 15.43 8.94
C PRO A 283 -8.48 14.94 9.11
N VAL A 284 -8.32 13.63 9.35
CA VAL A 284 -7.03 12.95 9.46
C VAL A 284 -7.00 11.83 8.43
N LEU A 285 -6.05 11.92 7.52
CA LEU A 285 -5.74 10.91 6.51
C LEU A 285 -4.50 10.13 6.98
N LEU A 286 -4.53 8.80 6.89
CA LEU A 286 -3.46 7.89 7.30
C LEU A 286 -2.92 7.13 6.09
#